data_8dc4927a12e1bc81495ae7c187fcfa87
#
_entry.id   8dc4927a12e1bc81495ae7c187fcfa87
#
_cell.length_a   1.000
_cell.length_b   1.000
_cell.length_c   1.000
_cell.angle_alpha   90.00
_cell.angle_beta   90.00
_cell.angle_gamma   90.00
#
_symmetry.space_group_name_H-M   'P 1'
#
loop_
_entity.id
_entity.type
_entity.pdbx_description
1 polymer ?
#
loop_
_entity_poly.entity_id
_entity_poly.type
_entity_poly.pdbx_seq_one_letter_code
_entity_poly.pdbx_strand_id
1 'polypeptide(L)'
;MQEKRKGRFRLFASVILACVAFVLLSFPLSISAKGIDTAEIPHALEERTAVSTVEPALSSVPTKKVSDYVSYPITLWGKAIGGRALLINGTIYIPMRSFSEAAGAKVSYNSAERTLTVSLDGLYLTVSDGAYVTYVNDRAFFTGESAVIMNDGRMYMPISTAMKAFGLSYRHTTAGIIVSGNVTPPLHASKFYRDDEVLWLSRIISAESKGEPLLGQIAVGSVVLNRVKSEFYPGTIYSVIFDRKYGVQFSPILDGSIYATPSYSSTLAAKICLEGIRVGEDALFFLRPEASSSLWIPTTRKFLLSIGNHDFYA
;
A
#
# COMPACT_ATOMS: atom_id res chain seq x y z
N MET A 1 -44.08 -6.71 -6.89
CA MET A 1 -42.69 -6.90 -6.41
C MET A 1 -41.95 -5.57 -6.14
N GLN A 2 -42.59 -4.42 -6.29
CA GLN A 2 -41.98 -3.08 -6.05
C GLN A 2 -42.28 -2.47 -4.67
N GLU A 3 -43.30 -2.94 -3.95
CA GLU A 3 -43.66 -2.34 -2.65
C GLU A 3 -42.75 -2.77 -1.45
N LYS A 4 -42.15 -3.95 -1.52
CA LYS A 4 -41.24 -4.42 -0.44
C LYS A 4 -39.88 -3.70 -0.42
N ARG A 5 -39.48 -3.00 -1.49
CA ARG A 5 -38.22 -2.22 -1.53
C ARG A 5 -38.33 -0.84 -0.86
N LYS A 6 -39.53 -0.23 -0.87
CA LYS A 6 -39.72 1.12 -0.27
C LYS A 6 -39.74 1.11 1.26
N GLY A 7 -40.14 0.01 1.88
CA GLY A 7 -40.18 -0.11 3.35
C GLY A 7 -38.80 -0.24 4.00
N ARG A 8 -37.85 -0.86 3.34
CA ARG A 8 -36.45 -1.01 3.85
C ARG A 8 -35.67 0.31 3.80
N PHE A 9 -35.98 1.18 2.86
CA PHE A 9 -35.29 2.48 2.71
C PHE A 9 -35.67 3.50 3.80
N ARG A 10 -36.91 3.43 4.33
CA ARG A 10 -37.36 4.35 5.40
C ARG A 10 -36.79 3.99 6.77
N LEU A 11 -36.48 2.73 7.04
CA LEU A 11 -35.87 2.30 8.30
C LEU A 11 -34.40 2.76 8.39
N PHE A 12 -33.70 2.84 7.25
CA PHE A 12 -32.29 3.30 7.22
C PHE A 12 -32.11 4.78 7.56
N ALA A 13 -33.07 5.63 7.17
CA ALA A 13 -32.98 7.07 7.41
C ALA A 13 -33.19 7.44 8.91
N SER A 14 -33.97 6.65 9.65
CA SER A 14 -34.34 6.99 11.04
C SER A 14 -33.26 6.61 12.06
N VAL A 15 -32.41 5.62 11.78
CA VAL A 15 -31.37 5.14 12.72
C VAL A 15 -30.12 6.02 12.70
N ILE A 16 -29.81 6.66 11.56
CA ILE A 16 -28.66 7.55 11.41
C ILE A 16 -28.88 8.89 12.13
N LEU A 17 -30.12 9.32 12.29
CA LEU A 17 -30.45 10.60 12.93
C LEU A 17 -30.27 10.57 14.47
N ALA A 18 -30.29 9.41 15.10
CA ALA A 18 -30.17 9.26 16.55
C ALA A 18 -28.73 9.41 17.08
N CYS A 19 -27.70 9.22 16.26
CA CYS A 19 -26.29 9.33 16.68
C CYS A 19 -25.71 10.75 16.55
N VAL A 20 -26.40 11.70 15.91
CA VAL A 20 -25.90 13.07 15.67
C VAL A 20 -26.34 14.06 16.76
N ALA A 21 -27.28 13.71 17.64
CA ALA A 21 -27.89 14.64 18.59
C ALA A 21 -27.08 14.98 19.85
N PHE A 22 -25.87 14.45 20.06
CA PHE A 22 -25.14 14.60 21.33
C PHE A 22 -23.87 15.46 21.30
N VAL A 23 -23.53 16.15 20.21
CA VAL A 23 -22.32 17.01 20.14
C VAL A 23 -22.62 18.40 19.55
N LEU A 24 -23.80 18.97 19.81
CA LEU A 24 -24.04 20.37 19.46
C LEU A 24 -24.19 21.21 20.73
N LEU A 25 -23.05 21.55 21.34
CA LEU A 25 -22.99 22.69 22.29
C LEU A 25 -21.69 23.45 22.08
N SER A 26 -21.87 24.66 21.54
CA SER A 26 -21.01 25.85 21.61
C SER A 26 -19.63 25.82 20.95
N PHE A 27 -19.52 26.53 19.81
CA PHE A 27 -18.60 27.66 19.63
C PHE A 27 -18.84 28.33 18.25
N PRO A 28 -19.01 29.65 18.15
CA PRO A 28 -19.06 30.37 16.88
C PRO A 28 -17.64 30.78 16.50
N LEU A 29 -17.13 30.28 15.40
CA LEU A 29 -15.90 30.78 14.76
C LEU A 29 -16.17 31.05 13.27
N SER A 30 -16.26 32.34 12.97
CA SER A 30 -16.24 32.84 11.60
C SER A 30 -14.83 32.66 11.02
N ILE A 31 -14.67 31.77 10.04
CA ILE A 31 -13.42 31.63 9.29
C ILE A 31 -13.65 32.16 7.88
N SER A 32 -12.98 33.30 7.61
CA SER A 32 -12.85 33.90 6.28
C SER A 32 -12.04 32.98 5.38
N ALA A 33 -12.58 32.69 4.20
CA ALA A 33 -11.87 31.94 3.16
C ALA A 33 -10.73 32.81 2.59
N LYS A 34 -9.50 32.54 3.00
CA LYS A 34 -8.28 33.01 2.33
C LYS A 34 -7.75 31.91 1.41
N GLY A 35 -7.31 32.32 0.23
CA GLY A 35 -6.90 31.45 -0.87
C GLY A 35 -5.88 30.38 -0.48
N ILE A 36 -6.02 29.24 -1.11
CA ILE A 36 -5.12 28.09 -0.95
C ILE A 36 -3.83 28.41 -1.71
N ASP A 37 -2.79 28.77 -0.96
CA ASP A 37 -1.41 28.78 -1.49
C ASP A 37 -1.03 27.32 -1.79
N THR A 38 -0.65 27.06 -3.03
CA THR A 38 0.01 25.82 -3.45
C THR A 38 1.44 25.85 -2.88
N ALA A 39 1.59 25.47 -1.60
CA ALA A 39 2.90 25.24 -1.03
C ALA A 39 3.58 24.10 -1.78
N GLU A 40 4.72 24.40 -2.40
CA GLU A 40 5.62 23.45 -3.03
C GLU A 40 5.90 22.28 -2.06
N ILE A 41 5.67 21.06 -2.54
CA ILE A 41 6.09 19.84 -1.85
C ILE A 41 7.61 19.82 -1.90
N PRO A 42 8.33 19.82 -0.76
CA PRO A 42 9.80 19.77 -0.79
C PRO A 42 10.25 18.52 -1.54
N HIS A 43 11.12 18.67 -2.50
CA HIS A 43 11.76 17.56 -3.19
C HIS A 43 12.56 16.71 -2.20
N ALA A 44 12.07 15.50 -1.95
CA ALA A 44 12.57 14.53 -0.97
C ALA A 44 13.89 13.89 -1.41
N LEU A 45 14.99 14.64 -1.38
CA LEU A 45 16.35 14.08 -1.48
C LEU A 45 16.99 13.80 -0.11
N GLU A 46 16.47 14.40 0.98
CA GLU A 46 17.00 14.21 2.34
C GLU A 46 16.27 13.10 3.15
N GLU A 47 15.11 12.60 2.70
CA GLU A 47 14.31 11.63 3.48
C GLU A 47 14.66 10.15 3.23
N ARG A 48 15.61 9.84 2.35
CA ARG A 48 15.96 8.44 2.05
C ARG A 48 16.66 7.70 3.20
N THR A 49 17.19 8.40 4.18
CA THR A 49 17.83 7.80 5.38
C THR A 49 16.85 7.35 6.46
N ALA A 50 15.60 7.79 6.42
CA ALA A 50 14.57 7.41 7.40
C ALA A 50 13.84 6.09 7.08
N VAL A 51 14.15 5.43 5.95
CA VAL A 51 13.48 4.19 5.52
C VAL A 51 13.78 3.00 6.44
N SER A 52 14.84 3.07 7.25
CA SER A 52 15.27 1.98 8.15
C SER A 52 14.45 1.86 9.45
N THR A 53 13.58 2.82 9.79
CA THR A 53 12.94 2.87 11.12
C THR A 53 11.43 2.68 11.10
N VAL A 54 10.78 2.45 9.95
CA VAL A 54 9.32 2.31 9.84
C VAL A 54 8.92 0.87 9.49
N GLU A 55 9.60 -0.12 10.02
CA GLU A 55 9.16 -1.50 9.88
C GLU A 55 8.31 -1.94 11.09
N PRO A 56 7.04 -2.29 10.88
CA PRO A 56 6.35 -3.17 11.80
C PRO A 56 6.96 -4.56 11.67
N ALA A 57 6.99 -5.30 12.76
CA ALA A 57 7.41 -6.69 12.84
C ALA A 57 6.59 -7.63 11.94
N LEU A 58 6.76 -7.50 10.63
CA LEU A 58 6.46 -8.55 9.70
C LEU A 58 7.63 -9.53 9.82
N SER A 59 7.32 -10.79 10.03
CA SER A 59 8.23 -11.90 10.28
C SER A 59 9.50 -11.80 9.43
N SER A 60 10.65 -11.57 10.05
CA SER A 60 11.95 -11.65 9.38
C SER A 60 12.08 -13.05 8.76
N VAL A 61 12.41 -13.13 7.47
CA VAL A 61 12.80 -14.40 6.86
C VAL A 61 13.97 -14.94 7.66
N PRO A 62 13.87 -16.15 8.26
CA PRO A 62 14.97 -16.70 9.04
C PRO A 62 16.23 -16.76 8.17
N THR A 63 17.39 -16.45 8.73
CA THR A 63 18.72 -16.59 8.09
C THR A 63 19.04 -18.07 7.85
N LYS A 64 18.23 -18.77 7.06
CA LYS A 64 18.50 -20.14 6.62
C LYS A 64 19.55 -20.12 5.51
N LYS A 65 20.25 -21.23 5.37
CA LYS A 65 21.22 -21.41 4.29
C LYS A 65 20.45 -21.61 2.98
N VAL A 66 21.00 -21.13 1.86
CA VAL A 66 20.42 -21.37 0.51
C VAL A 66 20.16 -22.85 0.25
N SER A 67 21.01 -23.74 0.81
CA SER A 67 20.82 -25.20 0.71
C SER A 67 19.56 -25.74 1.39
N ASP A 68 18.94 -24.98 2.28
CA ASP A 68 17.75 -25.39 3.03
C ASP A 68 16.46 -25.19 2.24
N TYR A 69 16.56 -24.58 1.04
CA TYR A 69 15.41 -24.28 0.19
C TYR A 69 15.43 -25.08 -1.11
N VAL A 70 14.26 -25.43 -1.59
CA VAL A 70 14.09 -25.94 -2.95
C VAL A 70 14.52 -24.85 -3.91
N SER A 71 15.36 -25.20 -4.87
CA SER A 71 15.91 -24.24 -5.82
C SER A 71 15.70 -24.68 -7.28
N TYR A 72 15.53 -23.68 -8.15
CA TYR A 72 15.24 -23.89 -9.56
C TYR A 72 16.26 -23.13 -10.43
N PRO A 73 16.71 -23.72 -11.57
CA PRO A 73 17.45 -22.95 -12.56
C PRO A 73 16.55 -21.86 -13.14
N ILE A 74 17.16 -20.76 -13.56
CA ILE A 74 16.47 -19.65 -14.19
C ILE A 74 16.96 -19.51 -15.61
N THR A 75 16.03 -19.38 -16.55
CA THR A 75 16.31 -19.11 -17.96
C THR A 75 15.66 -17.78 -18.34
N LEU A 76 16.43 -16.88 -18.90
CA LEU A 76 15.99 -15.60 -19.47
C LEU A 76 16.25 -15.63 -20.98
N TRP A 77 15.18 -15.47 -21.79
CA TRP A 77 15.25 -15.52 -23.26
C TRP A 77 15.97 -16.76 -23.81
N GLY A 78 15.72 -17.91 -23.20
CA GLY A 78 16.32 -19.17 -23.58
C GLY A 78 17.77 -19.39 -23.10
N LYS A 79 18.37 -18.43 -22.40
CA LYS A 79 19.72 -18.52 -21.81
C LYS A 79 19.66 -18.73 -20.32
N ALA A 80 20.43 -19.68 -19.79
CA ALA A 80 20.58 -19.84 -18.34
C ALA A 80 21.29 -18.62 -17.75
N ILE A 81 20.80 -18.13 -16.60
CA ILE A 81 21.45 -17.05 -15.86
C ILE A 81 22.21 -17.61 -14.66
N GLY A 82 23.13 -16.80 -14.10
CA GLY A 82 23.85 -17.15 -12.88
C GLY A 82 22.93 -17.17 -11.64
N GLY A 83 23.17 -18.11 -10.74
CA GLY A 83 22.36 -18.31 -9.53
C GLY A 83 21.09 -19.14 -9.81
N ARG A 84 20.33 -19.37 -8.73
CA ARG A 84 19.11 -20.19 -8.77
C ARG A 84 17.98 -19.44 -8.07
N ALA A 85 16.75 -19.61 -8.54
CA ALA A 85 15.57 -19.20 -7.79
C ALA A 85 15.37 -20.09 -6.56
N LEU A 86 14.85 -19.53 -5.49
CA LEU A 86 14.57 -20.24 -4.24
C LEU A 86 13.07 -20.23 -3.97
N LEU A 87 12.53 -21.35 -3.50
CA LEU A 87 11.17 -21.41 -2.99
C LEU A 87 11.22 -21.21 -1.46
N ILE A 88 10.74 -20.06 -0.99
CA ILE A 88 10.72 -19.68 0.42
C ILE A 88 9.27 -19.45 0.83
N ASN A 89 8.75 -20.24 1.76
CA ASN A 89 7.36 -20.12 2.26
C ASN A 89 6.29 -20.05 1.15
N GLY A 90 6.47 -20.78 0.06
CA GLY A 90 5.54 -20.78 -1.09
C GLY A 90 5.79 -19.66 -2.11
N THR A 91 6.69 -18.72 -1.83
CA THR A 91 7.07 -17.62 -2.74
C THR A 91 8.38 -17.92 -3.45
N ILE A 92 8.43 -17.69 -4.75
CA ILE A 92 9.65 -17.84 -5.53
C ILE A 92 10.47 -16.54 -5.46
N TYR A 93 11.72 -16.67 -5.05
CA TYR A 93 12.70 -15.59 -4.96
C TYR A 93 13.77 -15.75 -6.04
N ILE A 94 14.24 -14.64 -6.60
CA ILE A 94 15.32 -14.65 -7.60
C ILE A 94 16.51 -13.79 -7.15
N PRO A 95 17.75 -14.18 -7.52
CA PRO A 95 18.95 -13.42 -7.19
C PRO A 95 19.02 -12.17 -8.07
N MET A 96 18.80 -11.00 -7.47
CA MET A 96 18.56 -9.76 -8.21
C MET A 96 19.73 -9.29 -9.05
N ARG A 97 20.98 -9.40 -8.57
CA ARG A 97 22.16 -9.00 -9.36
C ARG A 97 22.24 -9.81 -10.65
N SER A 98 22.30 -11.13 -10.52
CA SER A 98 22.48 -12.03 -11.68
C SER A 98 21.35 -11.89 -12.69
N PHE A 99 20.10 -11.74 -12.19
CA PHE A 99 18.94 -11.53 -13.05
C PHE A 99 19.01 -10.19 -13.79
N SER A 100 19.31 -9.10 -13.08
CA SER A 100 19.33 -7.76 -13.66
C SER A 100 20.47 -7.60 -14.67
N GLU A 101 21.65 -8.13 -14.39
CA GLU A 101 22.79 -8.11 -15.30
C GLU A 101 22.50 -8.93 -16.58
N ALA A 102 21.85 -10.09 -16.43
CA ALA A 102 21.42 -10.90 -17.58
C ALA A 102 20.35 -10.18 -18.43
N ALA A 103 19.54 -9.32 -17.81
CA ALA A 103 18.58 -8.45 -18.50
C ALA A 103 19.25 -7.19 -19.13
N GLY A 104 20.57 -7.03 -19.01
CA GLY A 104 21.32 -5.90 -19.56
C GLY A 104 21.43 -4.68 -18.66
N ALA A 105 21.01 -4.78 -17.39
CA ALA A 105 21.07 -3.66 -16.44
C ALA A 105 22.43 -3.52 -15.77
N LYS A 106 22.78 -2.30 -15.37
CA LYS A 106 23.86 -2.02 -14.42
C LYS A 106 23.38 -2.23 -13.01
N VAL A 107 24.18 -2.86 -12.15
CA VAL A 107 23.84 -3.14 -10.77
C VAL A 107 24.94 -2.65 -9.83
N SER A 108 24.56 -1.85 -8.85
CA SER A 108 25.43 -1.42 -7.74
C SER A 108 24.86 -1.87 -6.40
N TYR A 109 25.72 -1.91 -5.38
CA TYR A 109 25.32 -2.28 -4.03
C TYR A 109 25.99 -1.35 -3.04
N ASN A 110 25.18 -0.74 -2.18
CA ASN A 110 25.65 0.06 -1.04
C ASN A 110 25.64 -0.85 0.21
N SER A 111 26.82 -1.19 0.72
CA SER A 111 26.97 -2.08 1.87
C SER A 111 26.55 -1.43 3.20
N ALA A 112 26.67 -0.10 3.32
CA ALA A 112 26.27 0.62 4.54
C ALA A 112 24.75 0.63 4.70
N GLU A 113 24.02 0.84 3.62
CA GLU A 113 22.54 0.85 3.57
C GLU A 113 21.96 -0.52 3.27
N ARG A 114 22.77 -1.52 2.97
CA ARG A 114 22.36 -2.86 2.51
C ARG A 114 21.37 -2.79 1.34
N THR A 115 21.60 -1.84 0.42
CA THR A 115 20.69 -1.51 -0.71
C THR A 115 21.33 -1.85 -2.04
N LEU A 116 20.57 -2.57 -2.87
CA LEU A 116 20.91 -2.87 -4.26
C LEU A 116 20.16 -1.88 -5.17
N THR A 117 20.88 -1.31 -6.11
CA THR A 117 20.35 -0.41 -7.15
C THR A 117 20.54 -1.02 -8.52
N VAL A 118 19.48 -1.03 -9.32
CA VAL A 118 19.46 -1.51 -10.70
C VAL A 118 19.13 -0.33 -11.61
N SER A 119 19.91 -0.16 -12.67
CA SER A 119 19.72 0.90 -13.67
C SER A 119 19.77 0.32 -15.09
N LEU A 120 18.72 0.54 -15.85
CA LEU A 120 18.58 0.22 -17.25
C LEU A 120 17.81 1.37 -17.92
N ASP A 121 17.83 1.49 -19.24
CA ASP A 121 17.06 2.53 -19.91
C ASP A 121 15.57 2.48 -19.52
N GLY A 122 15.06 3.61 -19.01
CA GLY A 122 13.70 3.73 -18.49
C GLY A 122 13.42 2.99 -17.17
N LEU A 123 14.41 2.31 -16.55
CA LEU A 123 14.25 1.59 -15.28
C LEU A 123 15.29 2.03 -14.25
N TYR A 124 14.81 2.51 -13.13
CA TYR A 124 15.60 2.71 -11.91
C TYR A 124 14.91 2.00 -10.74
N LEU A 125 15.60 1.01 -10.16
CA LEU A 125 15.04 0.21 -9.07
C LEU A 125 16.00 0.24 -7.89
N THR A 126 15.45 0.41 -6.68
CA THR A 126 16.18 0.25 -5.42
C THR A 126 15.44 -0.70 -4.49
N VAL A 127 16.19 -1.62 -3.89
CA VAL A 127 15.67 -2.59 -2.92
C VAL A 127 16.68 -2.76 -1.80
N SER A 128 16.22 -2.69 -0.55
CA SER A 128 17.04 -2.88 0.64
C SER A 128 16.76 -4.25 1.27
N ASP A 129 17.77 -4.80 1.94
CA ASP A 129 17.62 -6.03 2.70
C ASP A 129 16.59 -5.85 3.82
N GLY A 130 15.68 -6.81 3.97
CA GLY A 130 14.57 -6.75 4.92
C GLY A 130 13.37 -5.94 4.46
N ALA A 131 13.47 -5.16 3.37
CA ALA A 131 12.42 -4.26 2.95
C ALA A 131 11.26 -4.99 2.26
N TYR A 132 10.02 -4.61 2.65
CA TYR A 132 8.77 -5.04 2.00
C TYR A 132 8.36 -4.14 0.83
N VAL A 133 9.09 -3.06 0.60
CA VAL A 133 8.84 -2.13 -0.49
C VAL A 133 10.07 -2.01 -1.36
N THR A 134 9.89 -2.21 -2.65
CA THR A 134 10.89 -1.94 -3.68
C THR A 134 10.47 -0.68 -4.42
N TYR A 135 11.37 0.27 -4.54
CA TYR A 135 11.09 1.47 -5.33
C TYR A 135 11.50 1.25 -6.78
N VAL A 136 10.55 1.48 -7.68
CA VAL A 136 10.75 1.31 -9.13
C VAL A 136 10.29 2.57 -9.82
N ASN A 137 11.21 3.35 -10.38
CA ASN A 137 10.90 4.65 -10.98
C ASN A 137 10.12 5.56 -10.03
N ASP A 138 10.55 5.59 -8.75
CA ASP A 138 9.95 6.28 -7.60
C ASP A 138 8.53 5.81 -7.22
N ARG A 139 8.06 4.71 -7.80
CA ARG A 139 6.81 4.03 -7.40
C ARG A 139 7.08 3.03 -6.29
N ALA A 140 6.14 2.89 -5.36
CA ALA A 140 6.26 2.03 -4.17
C ALA A 140 5.65 0.64 -4.42
N PHE A 141 6.43 -0.31 -4.90
CA PHE A 141 5.97 -1.68 -5.10
C PHE A 141 6.04 -2.45 -3.79
N PHE A 142 4.89 -2.70 -3.19
CA PHE A 142 4.78 -3.55 -2.00
C PHE A 142 4.80 -5.02 -2.42
N THR A 143 5.67 -5.79 -1.80
CA THR A 143 5.95 -7.17 -2.21
C THR A 143 5.16 -8.21 -1.42
N GLY A 144 4.59 -7.84 -0.26
CA GLY A 144 4.00 -8.79 0.69
C GLY A 144 5.03 -9.63 1.47
N GLU A 145 6.22 -9.79 0.90
CA GLU A 145 7.36 -10.52 1.47
C GLU A 145 8.61 -9.65 1.36
N SER A 146 9.52 -9.73 2.34
CA SER A 146 10.73 -8.91 2.33
C SER A 146 11.76 -9.40 1.32
N ALA A 147 12.50 -8.47 0.71
CA ALA A 147 13.76 -8.80 0.06
C ALA A 147 14.77 -9.26 1.12
N VAL A 148 15.68 -10.16 0.80
CA VAL A 148 16.58 -10.77 1.77
C VAL A 148 17.98 -11.02 1.18
N ILE A 149 19.02 -10.73 1.97
CA ILE A 149 20.37 -11.20 1.69
C ILE A 149 20.57 -12.56 2.35
N MET A 150 20.83 -13.57 1.53
CA MET A 150 21.05 -14.94 1.99
C MET A 150 22.52 -15.16 2.39
N ASN A 151 22.81 -16.31 2.96
CA ASN A 151 24.17 -16.69 3.41
C ASN A 151 25.20 -16.79 2.29
N ASP A 152 24.78 -16.81 1.03
CA ASP A 152 25.66 -16.73 -0.15
C ASP A 152 26.02 -15.29 -0.54
N GLY A 153 25.59 -14.31 0.25
CA GLY A 153 25.86 -12.89 0.05
C GLY A 153 25.02 -12.25 -1.09
N ARG A 154 24.07 -12.97 -1.65
CA ARG A 154 23.21 -12.45 -2.72
C ARG A 154 21.91 -11.89 -2.15
N MET A 155 21.46 -10.79 -2.75
CA MET A 155 20.11 -10.26 -2.49
C MET A 155 19.09 -10.97 -3.37
N TYR A 156 18.08 -11.49 -2.72
CA TYR A 156 16.93 -12.15 -3.34
C TYR A 156 15.68 -11.32 -3.11
N MET A 157 14.78 -11.29 -4.08
CA MET A 157 13.46 -10.70 -3.93
C MET A 157 12.39 -11.57 -4.61
N PRO A 158 11.11 -11.40 -4.21
CA PRO A 158 10.00 -12.12 -4.85
C PRO A 158 9.98 -11.90 -6.37
N ILE A 159 9.89 -12.99 -7.12
CA ILE A 159 9.91 -12.96 -8.59
C ILE A 159 8.78 -12.09 -9.18
N SER A 160 7.61 -12.10 -8.56
CA SER A 160 6.46 -11.29 -9.01
C SER A 160 6.79 -9.81 -9.07
N THR A 161 7.49 -9.30 -8.05
CA THR A 161 7.92 -7.89 -7.99
C THR A 161 8.99 -7.59 -9.03
N ALA A 162 9.97 -8.49 -9.20
CA ALA A 162 10.98 -8.33 -10.25
C ALA A 162 10.34 -8.32 -11.64
N MET A 163 9.41 -9.24 -11.91
CA MET A 163 8.70 -9.27 -13.20
C MET A 163 7.89 -7.99 -13.43
N LYS A 164 7.16 -7.51 -12.41
CA LYS A 164 6.43 -6.23 -12.49
C LYS A 164 7.39 -5.05 -12.77
N ALA A 165 8.57 -5.04 -12.15
CA ALA A 165 9.56 -3.97 -12.32
C ALA A 165 10.18 -3.95 -13.73
N PHE A 166 10.42 -5.10 -14.31
CA PHE A 166 11.01 -5.21 -15.64
C PHE A 166 9.96 -5.29 -16.77
N GLY A 167 8.67 -5.44 -16.45
CA GLY A 167 7.59 -5.67 -17.42
C GLY A 167 7.70 -7.03 -18.10
N LEU A 168 8.30 -8.02 -17.42
CA LEU A 168 8.52 -9.37 -17.93
C LEU A 168 7.46 -10.34 -17.38
N SER A 169 7.39 -11.52 -18.00
CA SER A 169 6.55 -12.63 -17.55
C SER A 169 7.40 -13.84 -17.23
N TYR A 170 6.91 -14.72 -16.35
CA TYR A 170 7.58 -15.98 -16.04
C TYR A 170 6.62 -17.16 -16.01
N ARG A 171 7.19 -18.34 -16.19
CA ARG A 171 6.50 -19.63 -15.96
C ARG A 171 7.38 -20.51 -15.08
N HIS A 172 6.78 -21.17 -14.10
CA HIS A 172 7.41 -22.23 -13.33
C HIS A 172 7.08 -23.57 -14.02
N THR A 173 8.09 -24.34 -14.35
CA THR A 173 7.98 -25.63 -15.05
C THR A 173 8.84 -26.66 -14.33
N THR A 174 8.73 -27.94 -14.74
CA THR A 174 9.63 -29.00 -14.26
C THR A 174 11.11 -28.74 -14.59
N ALA A 175 11.39 -27.97 -15.66
CA ALA A 175 12.74 -27.58 -16.04
C ALA A 175 13.28 -26.34 -15.25
N GLY A 176 12.43 -25.66 -14.48
CA GLY A 176 12.80 -24.48 -13.71
C GLY A 176 11.94 -23.25 -14.03
N ILE A 177 12.51 -22.08 -13.79
CA ILE A 177 11.87 -20.78 -14.03
C ILE A 177 12.27 -20.29 -15.41
N ILE A 178 11.28 -20.06 -16.26
CA ILE A 178 11.47 -19.53 -17.62
C ILE A 178 10.91 -18.12 -17.65
N VAL A 179 11.79 -17.13 -17.86
CA VAL A 179 11.42 -15.72 -18.00
C VAL A 179 11.45 -15.30 -19.47
N SER A 180 10.43 -14.58 -19.89
CA SER A 180 10.21 -14.15 -21.28
C SER A 180 9.55 -12.79 -21.36
N GLY A 181 9.46 -12.25 -22.58
CA GLY A 181 8.90 -10.92 -22.87
C GLY A 181 10.00 -9.92 -23.21
N ASN A 182 9.60 -8.70 -23.48
CA ASN A 182 10.50 -7.56 -23.66
C ASN A 182 10.53 -6.74 -22.39
N VAL A 183 11.69 -6.19 -22.04
CA VAL A 183 11.78 -5.27 -20.90
C VAL A 183 10.93 -4.04 -21.21
N THR A 184 9.93 -3.82 -20.36
CA THR A 184 8.98 -2.70 -20.47
C THR A 184 8.82 -2.09 -19.08
N PRO A 185 9.72 -1.17 -18.70
CA PRO A 185 9.68 -0.56 -17.37
C PRO A 185 8.37 0.18 -17.11
N PRO A 186 7.89 0.24 -15.86
CA PRO A 186 6.72 1.01 -15.53
C PRO A 186 6.97 2.51 -15.66
N LEU A 187 5.90 3.25 -15.87
CA LEU A 187 5.96 4.72 -15.87
C LEU A 187 6.60 5.22 -14.57
N HIS A 188 7.32 6.34 -14.66
CA HIS A 188 7.81 7.06 -13.49
C HIS A 188 6.66 7.55 -12.61
N ALA A 189 6.88 7.66 -11.30
CA ALA A 189 5.88 8.08 -10.31
C ALA A 189 5.16 9.38 -10.69
N SER A 190 5.89 10.38 -11.20
CA SER A 190 5.34 11.67 -11.66
C SER A 190 4.38 11.60 -12.86
N LYS A 191 4.33 10.46 -13.54
CA LYS A 191 3.38 10.19 -14.64
C LYS A 191 2.31 9.20 -14.25
N PHE A 192 2.51 8.49 -13.15
CA PHE A 192 1.61 7.45 -12.67
C PHE A 192 0.67 7.94 -11.57
N TYR A 193 1.21 8.61 -10.55
CA TYR A 193 0.39 9.14 -9.46
C TYR A 193 -0.18 10.50 -9.83
N ARG A 194 -1.42 10.73 -9.40
CA ARG A 194 -2.02 12.06 -9.38
C ARG A 194 -1.74 12.70 -8.02
N ASP A 195 -1.20 13.90 -8.01
CA ASP A 195 -0.80 14.61 -6.78
C ASP A 195 -1.97 14.81 -5.81
N ASP A 196 -3.16 15.13 -6.34
CA ASP A 196 -4.37 15.30 -5.54
C ASP A 196 -4.81 13.99 -4.88
N GLU A 197 -4.71 12.84 -5.57
CA GLU A 197 -5.05 11.53 -5.01
C GLU A 197 -4.04 11.12 -3.93
N VAL A 198 -2.74 11.28 -4.18
CA VAL A 198 -1.70 11.03 -3.16
C VAL A 198 -1.94 11.89 -1.94
N LEU A 199 -2.15 13.20 -2.13
CA LEU A 199 -2.34 14.14 -1.04
C LEU A 199 -3.52 13.77 -0.14
N TRP A 200 -4.71 13.59 -0.71
CA TRP A 200 -5.91 13.35 0.08
C TRP A 200 -5.93 11.96 0.70
N LEU A 201 -5.46 10.94 -0.01
CA LEU A 201 -5.37 9.60 0.54
C LEU A 201 -4.34 9.54 1.69
N SER A 202 -3.19 10.20 1.54
CA SER A 202 -2.18 10.29 2.61
C SER A 202 -2.71 11.01 3.84
N ARG A 203 -3.43 12.10 3.66
CA ARG A 203 -4.02 12.89 4.75
C ARG A 203 -5.01 12.10 5.55
N ILE A 204 -5.95 11.40 4.89
CA ILE A 204 -6.94 10.62 5.62
C ILE A 204 -6.31 9.43 6.34
N ILE A 205 -5.39 8.71 5.69
CA ILE A 205 -4.64 7.62 6.33
C ILE A 205 -3.88 8.14 7.55
N SER A 206 -3.22 9.29 7.44
CA SER A 206 -2.44 9.87 8.53
C SER A 206 -3.34 10.31 9.70
N ALA A 207 -4.46 10.94 9.40
CA ALA A 207 -5.38 11.42 10.43
C ALA A 207 -6.04 10.27 11.21
N GLU A 208 -6.38 9.17 10.52
CA GLU A 208 -7.07 8.02 11.12
C GLU A 208 -6.10 6.97 11.71
N SER A 209 -4.88 6.82 11.14
CA SER A 209 -4.08 5.63 11.44
C SER A 209 -2.56 5.82 11.47
N LYS A 210 -2.03 7.05 11.61
CA LYS A 210 -0.56 7.29 11.61
C LYS A 210 0.21 6.49 12.67
N GLY A 211 -0.43 6.10 13.76
CA GLY A 211 0.15 5.27 14.84
C GLY A 211 0.02 3.77 14.61
N GLU A 212 -0.67 3.34 13.55
CA GLU A 212 -0.86 1.92 13.24
C GLU A 212 0.33 1.36 12.44
N PRO A 213 0.54 0.04 12.47
CA PRO A 213 1.47 -0.63 11.56
C PRO A 213 1.17 -0.27 10.09
N LEU A 214 2.18 -0.32 9.21
CA LEU A 214 2.02 0.00 7.78
C LEU A 214 0.84 -0.76 7.15
N LEU A 215 0.65 -2.03 7.50
CA LEU A 215 -0.45 -2.84 7.01
C LEU A 215 -1.83 -2.28 7.44
N GLY A 216 -1.94 -1.77 8.67
CA GLY A 216 -3.15 -1.12 9.17
C GLY A 216 -3.43 0.20 8.44
N GLN A 217 -2.38 0.97 8.15
CA GLN A 217 -2.49 2.19 7.35
C GLN A 217 -2.93 1.89 5.90
N ILE A 218 -2.40 0.82 5.28
CA ILE A 218 -2.84 0.33 3.97
C ILE A 218 -4.31 -0.12 4.03
N ALA A 219 -4.73 -0.78 5.10
CA ALA A 219 -6.12 -1.21 5.27
C ALA A 219 -7.10 -0.03 5.34
N VAL A 220 -6.76 1.04 6.08
CA VAL A 220 -7.55 2.28 6.10
C VAL A 220 -7.63 2.92 4.71
N GLY A 221 -6.50 3.01 3.99
CA GLY A 221 -6.48 3.49 2.61
C GLY A 221 -7.30 2.60 1.66
N SER A 222 -7.30 1.29 1.90
CA SER A 222 -8.10 0.32 1.14
C SER A 222 -9.60 0.56 1.30
N VAL A 223 -10.08 0.87 2.52
CA VAL A 223 -11.49 1.22 2.75
C VAL A 223 -11.88 2.44 1.92
N VAL A 224 -11.07 3.50 1.89
CA VAL A 224 -11.36 4.68 1.05
C VAL A 224 -11.48 4.29 -0.42
N LEU A 225 -10.53 3.50 -0.94
CA LEU A 225 -10.54 3.10 -2.36
C LEU A 225 -11.60 2.05 -2.70
N ASN A 226 -12.01 1.21 -1.73
CA ASN A 226 -13.16 0.32 -1.90
C ASN A 226 -14.47 1.12 -1.98
N ARG A 227 -14.61 2.16 -1.15
CA ARG A 227 -15.75 3.09 -1.25
C ARG A 227 -15.80 3.79 -2.61
N VAL A 228 -14.65 4.26 -3.14
CA VAL A 228 -14.58 4.87 -4.49
C VAL A 228 -15.08 3.92 -5.58
N LYS A 229 -14.85 2.62 -5.43
CA LYS A 229 -15.32 1.60 -6.39
C LYS A 229 -16.77 1.17 -6.19
N SER A 230 -17.34 1.45 -5.02
CA SER A 230 -18.68 1.01 -4.65
C SER A 230 -19.74 1.99 -5.22
N GLU A 231 -20.81 1.47 -5.82
CA GLU A 231 -21.95 2.26 -6.30
C GLU A 231 -22.70 3.05 -5.21
N PHE A 232 -22.47 2.70 -3.92
CA PHE A 232 -23.11 3.36 -2.79
C PHE A 232 -22.39 4.63 -2.32
N TYR A 233 -21.18 4.90 -2.82
CA TYR A 233 -20.32 6.01 -2.43
C TYR A 233 -19.94 6.89 -3.63
N PRO A 234 -19.42 8.11 -3.38
CA PRO A 234 -18.90 8.95 -4.45
C PRO A 234 -17.69 8.32 -5.17
N GLY A 235 -17.52 8.64 -6.46
CA GLY A 235 -16.52 8.01 -7.33
C GLY A 235 -15.11 8.60 -7.28
N THR A 236 -14.75 9.44 -6.29
CA THR A 236 -13.39 9.99 -6.15
C THR A 236 -12.92 9.96 -4.70
N ILE A 237 -11.61 9.89 -4.47
CA ILE A 237 -11.00 9.90 -3.13
C ILE A 237 -11.47 11.12 -2.33
N TYR A 238 -11.36 12.31 -2.92
CA TYR A 238 -11.80 13.55 -2.28
C TYR A 238 -13.28 13.49 -1.90
N SER A 239 -14.14 13.11 -2.83
CA SER A 239 -15.59 13.06 -2.59
C SER A 239 -16.00 12.01 -1.56
N VAL A 240 -15.30 10.87 -1.48
CA VAL A 240 -15.52 9.86 -0.43
C VAL A 240 -15.11 10.40 0.93
N ILE A 241 -13.97 11.08 1.04
CA ILE A 241 -13.50 11.66 2.29
C ILE A 241 -14.50 12.70 2.82
N PHE A 242 -14.95 13.61 1.96
CA PHE A 242 -15.83 14.73 2.32
C PHE A 242 -17.33 14.43 2.15
N ASP A 243 -17.71 13.16 1.93
CA ASP A 243 -19.11 12.77 1.82
C ASP A 243 -19.89 13.08 3.11
N ARG A 244 -21.03 13.73 2.94
CA ARG A 244 -21.96 14.11 4.01
C ARG A 244 -23.36 13.59 3.81
N LYS A 245 -23.58 12.76 2.78
CA LYS A 245 -24.92 12.27 2.42
C LYS A 245 -25.64 11.60 3.58
N TYR A 246 -24.90 10.86 4.41
CA TYR A 246 -25.43 10.17 5.59
C TYR A 246 -24.70 10.60 6.88
N GLY A 247 -24.22 11.84 6.94
CA GLY A 247 -23.39 12.38 8.02
C GLY A 247 -21.91 12.36 7.66
N VAL A 248 -21.09 12.97 8.52
CA VAL A 248 -19.63 13.00 8.32
C VAL A 248 -19.07 11.60 8.47
N GLN A 249 -18.36 11.13 7.45
CA GLN A 249 -17.85 9.76 7.39
C GLN A 249 -16.51 9.58 8.14
N PHE A 250 -15.73 10.65 8.29
CA PHE A 250 -14.42 10.66 8.90
C PHE A 250 -14.30 11.82 9.90
N SER A 251 -14.07 11.52 11.18
CA SER A 251 -13.98 12.52 12.25
C SER A 251 -12.90 13.59 12.01
N PRO A 252 -11.75 13.33 11.36
CA PRO A 252 -10.74 14.33 11.04
C PRO A 252 -11.22 15.53 10.23
N ILE A 253 -12.39 15.44 9.61
CA ILE A 253 -13.01 16.59 8.91
C ILE A 253 -13.59 17.60 9.90
N LEU A 254 -14.08 17.12 11.05
CA LEU A 254 -14.73 17.97 12.05
C LEU A 254 -13.71 18.73 12.89
N ASP A 255 -12.60 18.09 13.24
CA ASP A 255 -11.57 18.69 14.09
C ASP A 255 -10.43 19.37 13.27
N GLY A 256 -10.48 19.25 11.93
CA GLY A 256 -9.52 19.85 11.02
C GLY A 256 -8.20 19.09 10.90
N SER A 257 -8.02 17.95 11.58
CA SER A 257 -6.78 17.16 11.53
C SER A 257 -6.50 16.58 10.12
N ILE A 258 -7.53 16.50 9.27
CA ILE A 258 -7.40 16.13 7.84
C ILE A 258 -6.46 17.09 7.07
N TYR A 259 -6.26 18.31 7.51
CA TYR A 259 -5.39 19.29 6.84
C TYR A 259 -3.94 19.27 7.33
N ALA A 260 -3.63 18.46 8.35
CA ALA A 260 -2.25 18.30 8.82
C ALA A 260 -1.37 17.64 7.76
N THR A 261 -0.07 17.93 7.83
CA THR A 261 0.93 17.26 6.99
C THR A 261 0.91 15.75 7.28
N PRO A 262 0.71 14.90 6.27
CA PRO A 262 0.70 13.45 6.49
C PRO A 262 2.08 12.92 6.88
N SER A 263 2.10 11.85 7.67
CA SER A 263 3.35 11.17 7.99
C SER A 263 3.96 10.50 6.75
N TYR A 264 5.28 10.24 6.79
CA TYR A 264 5.96 9.50 5.74
C TYR A 264 5.31 8.11 5.52
N SER A 265 5.05 7.36 6.60
CA SER A 265 4.43 6.03 6.51
C SER A 265 3.03 6.08 5.88
N SER A 266 2.25 7.13 6.19
CA SER A 266 0.91 7.31 5.61
C SER A 266 0.96 7.68 4.12
N THR A 267 1.96 8.45 3.72
CA THR A 267 2.21 8.75 2.30
C THR A 267 2.66 7.50 1.54
N LEU A 268 3.52 6.68 2.16
CA LEU A 268 3.91 5.38 1.61
C LEU A 268 2.71 4.44 1.48
N ALA A 269 1.87 4.32 2.53
CA ALA A 269 0.65 3.52 2.49
C ALA A 269 -0.31 3.96 1.38
N ALA A 270 -0.48 5.27 1.18
CA ALA A 270 -1.29 5.82 0.09
C ALA A 270 -0.75 5.41 -1.28
N LYS A 271 0.55 5.56 -1.52
CA LYS A 271 1.20 5.13 -2.78
C LYS A 271 1.02 3.63 -3.01
N ILE A 272 1.21 2.79 -1.97
CA ILE A 272 1.00 1.34 -2.05
C ILE A 272 -0.46 1.02 -2.42
N CYS A 273 -1.42 1.70 -1.84
CA CYS A 273 -2.83 1.56 -2.18
C CYS A 273 -3.11 1.95 -3.65
N LEU A 274 -2.49 3.04 -4.14
CA LEU A 274 -2.62 3.50 -5.53
C LEU A 274 -1.93 2.54 -6.53
N GLU A 275 -0.93 1.75 -6.07
CA GLU A 275 -0.35 0.65 -6.86
C GLU A 275 -1.30 -0.56 -7.03
N GLY A 276 -2.47 -0.51 -6.42
CA GLY A 276 -3.50 -1.54 -6.52
C GLY A 276 -3.52 -2.52 -5.36
N ILE A 277 -2.62 -2.39 -4.37
CA ILE A 277 -2.65 -3.24 -3.18
C ILE A 277 -3.89 -2.92 -2.35
N ARG A 278 -4.56 -3.98 -1.88
CA ARG A 278 -5.71 -3.91 -0.97
C ARG A 278 -5.49 -4.84 0.20
N VAL A 279 -5.85 -4.36 1.38
CA VAL A 279 -5.94 -5.16 2.60
C VAL A 279 -7.39 -5.08 3.06
N GLY A 280 -8.04 -6.23 3.21
CA GLY A 280 -9.49 -6.28 3.40
C GLY A 280 -10.22 -5.83 2.12
N GLU A 281 -10.19 -6.65 1.06
CA GLU A 281 -10.69 -6.29 -0.28
C GLU A 281 -12.13 -5.79 -0.29
N ASP A 282 -12.99 -6.33 0.59
CA ASP A 282 -14.41 -5.95 0.71
C ASP A 282 -14.67 -4.96 1.85
N ALA A 283 -13.65 -4.49 2.56
CA ALA A 283 -13.83 -3.61 3.70
C ALA A 283 -14.37 -2.24 3.26
N LEU A 284 -15.52 -1.87 3.79
CA LEU A 284 -16.16 -0.57 3.60
C LEU A 284 -16.22 0.24 4.88
N PHE A 285 -15.98 -0.41 6.03
CA PHE A 285 -16.02 0.21 7.35
C PHE A 285 -14.82 -0.23 8.17
N PHE A 286 -14.41 0.63 9.07
CA PHE A 286 -13.49 0.29 10.15
C PHE A 286 -13.88 1.06 11.41
N LEU A 287 -13.45 0.56 12.55
CA LEU A 287 -13.56 1.24 13.82
C LEU A 287 -12.43 0.80 14.75
N ARG A 288 -12.18 1.61 15.74
CA ARG A 288 -11.33 1.28 16.88
C ARG A 288 -12.20 0.81 18.04
N PRO A 289 -12.25 -0.49 18.35
CA PRO A 289 -13.20 -1.03 19.33
C PRO A 289 -13.11 -0.36 20.69
N GLU A 290 -11.89 -0.10 21.17
CA GLU A 290 -11.66 0.52 22.48
C GLU A 290 -12.08 1.99 22.56
N ALA A 291 -12.14 2.68 21.42
CA ALA A 291 -12.51 4.10 21.34
C ALA A 291 -13.96 4.34 20.89
N SER A 292 -14.66 3.29 20.45
CA SER A 292 -16.01 3.38 19.90
C SER A 292 -17.05 2.86 20.92
N SER A 293 -17.98 3.72 21.31
CA SER A 293 -19.18 3.29 22.04
C SER A 293 -20.32 2.81 21.13
N SER A 294 -20.18 2.98 19.81
CA SER A 294 -21.21 2.59 18.84
C SER A 294 -21.12 1.09 18.54
N LEU A 295 -22.22 0.40 18.75
CA LEU A 295 -22.38 -1.02 18.39
C LEU A 295 -22.94 -1.23 16.98
N TRP A 296 -23.25 -0.14 16.25
CA TRP A 296 -23.92 -0.25 14.95
C TRP A 296 -23.10 -1.05 13.93
N ILE A 297 -21.82 -0.72 13.73
CA ILE A 297 -20.97 -1.43 12.79
C ILE A 297 -20.82 -2.90 13.20
N PRO A 298 -20.39 -3.24 14.43
CA PRO A 298 -20.19 -4.65 14.82
C PRO A 298 -21.46 -5.51 14.73
N THR A 299 -22.64 -4.90 14.93
CA THR A 299 -23.90 -5.65 14.93
C THR A 299 -24.58 -5.75 13.57
N THR A 300 -24.21 -4.87 12.61
CA THR A 300 -24.89 -4.79 11.30
C THR A 300 -23.99 -5.13 10.10
N ARG A 301 -22.69 -5.23 10.31
CA ARG A 301 -21.70 -5.45 9.26
C ARG A 301 -20.92 -6.74 9.50
N LYS A 302 -20.51 -7.37 8.41
CA LYS A 302 -19.69 -8.59 8.48
C LYS A 302 -18.28 -8.21 8.89
N PHE A 303 -17.79 -8.74 10.00
CA PHE A 303 -16.40 -8.65 10.40
C PHE A 303 -15.50 -9.34 9.37
N LEU A 304 -14.37 -8.75 9.03
CA LEU A 304 -13.39 -9.29 8.09
C LEU A 304 -12.06 -9.62 8.77
N LEU A 305 -11.45 -8.65 9.44
CA LEU A 305 -10.13 -8.81 10.07
C LEU A 305 -9.86 -7.68 11.07
N SER A 306 -8.87 -7.92 11.95
CA SER A 306 -8.29 -6.90 12.84
C SER A 306 -6.83 -6.66 12.46
N ILE A 307 -6.40 -5.39 12.44
CA ILE A 307 -4.99 -5.02 12.27
C ILE A 307 -4.69 -3.86 13.20
N GLY A 308 -3.67 -4.04 14.07
CA GLY A 308 -3.36 -3.07 15.11
C GLY A 308 -4.58 -2.84 16.01
N ASN A 309 -4.98 -1.58 16.15
CA ASN A 309 -6.12 -1.19 16.98
C ASN A 309 -7.44 -1.08 16.18
N HIS A 310 -7.48 -1.48 14.93
CA HIS A 310 -8.66 -1.34 14.07
C HIS A 310 -9.26 -2.69 13.67
N ASP A 311 -10.59 -2.75 13.73
CA ASP A 311 -11.41 -3.80 13.16
C ASP A 311 -12.03 -3.33 11.84
N PHE A 312 -12.00 -4.18 10.82
CA PHE A 312 -12.47 -3.90 9.47
C PHE A 312 -13.69 -4.76 9.13
N TYR A 313 -14.66 -4.17 8.43
CA TYR A 313 -15.97 -4.76 8.14
C TYR A 313 -16.41 -4.49 6.70
N ALA A 314 -17.19 -5.45 6.10
CA ALA A 314 -17.83 -5.30 4.79
C ALA A 314 -19.18 -4.56 4.86
#